data_a3d511d687438f1c5a729f8f70a3d0e9
#
_entry.id   a3d511d687438f1c5a729f8f70a3d0e9
#
_cell.length_a   1.000
_cell.length_b   1.000
_cell.length_c   1.000
_cell.angle_alpha   90.00
_cell.angle_beta   90.00
_cell.angle_gamma   90.00
#
_symmetry.space_group_name_H-M   'P 1'
#
loop_
_entity.id
_entity.type
_entity.pdbx_description
1 polymer ?
#
loop_
_entity_poly.entity_id
_entity_poly.type
_entity_poly.pdbx_seq_one_letter_code
_entity_poly.pdbx_strand_id
1 'polypeptide(L)'
;MKDIYKVLCESMYNFVKEHVNEVTEKKDIFGRDVTYDDLGFKSKSDMLSQIKNDADIAYWALTELLAWGLAKDYCREMFVEEETDTFTVFKLKDGEMERYLICNYELHKPIEIKEVKKVIKLVEVNTWENMA
;
A
#
# COMPACT_ATOMS: atom_id res chain seq x y z
N MET A 1 -7.18 -19.07 -7.78
CA MET A 1 -6.40 -17.88 -7.39
C MET A 1 -7.29 -16.98 -6.54
N LYS A 2 -6.78 -16.45 -5.43
CA LYS A 2 -7.56 -15.55 -4.58
C LYS A 2 -7.85 -14.24 -5.31
N ASP A 3 -9.01 -13.65 -5.02
CA ASP A 3 -9.31 -12.29 -5.42
C ASP A 3 -8.28 -11.32 -4.84
N ILE A 4 -7.80 -10.36 -5.65
CA ILE A 4 -6.76 -9.41 -5.22
C ILE A 4 -7.22 -8.57 -4.02
N TYR A 5 -8.50 -8.26 -3.93
CA TYR A 5 -9.03 -7.47 -2.82
C TYR A 5 -9.02 -8.27 -1.51
N LYS A 6 -9.24 -9.58 -1.60
CA LYS A 6 -9.08 -10.47 -0.45
C LYS A 6 -7.62 -10.55 -0.01
N VAL A 7 -6.69 -10.61 -0.95
CA VAL A 7 -5.25 -10.57 -0.68
C VAL A 7 -4.89 -9.26 0.01
N LEU A 8 -5.45 -8.14 -0.43
CA LEU A 8 -5.26 -6.84 0.22
C LEU A 8 -5.73 -6.85 1.68
N CYS A 9 -6.93 -7.36 1.93
CA CYS A 9 -7.47 -7.48 3.30
C CYS A 9 -6.56 -8.33 4.19
N GLU A 10 -6.12 -9.48 3.71
CA GLU A 10 -5.24 -10.38 4.47
C GLU A 10 -3.88 -9.74 4.74
N SER A 11 -3.29 -9.09 3.73
CA SER A 11 -2.00 -8.42 3.86
C SER A 11 -2.07 -7.28 4.86
N MET A 12 -3.11 -6.47 4.80
CA MET A 12 -3.32 -5.36 5.72
C MET A 12 -3.60 -5.83 7.14
N TYR A 13 -4.40 -6.89 7.30
CA TYR A 13 -4.67 -7.48 8.59
C TYR A 13 -3.37 -7.94 9.27
N ASN A 14 -2.56 -8.69 8.56
CA ASN A 14 -1.30 -9.19 9.10
C ASN A 14 -0.32 -8.05 9.41
N PHE A 15 -0.24 -7.07 8.53
CA PHE A 15 0.63 -5.91 8.73
C PHE A 15 0.24 -5.10 9.98
N VAL A 16 -1.03 -4.77 10.11
CA VAL A 16 -1.52 -4.02 11.28
C VAL A 16 -1.29 -4.81 12.56
N LYS A 17 -1.56 -6.11 12.52
CA LYS A 17 -1.37 -6.98 13.69
C LYS A 17 0.07 -7.01 14.16
N GLU A 18 1.03 -7.05 13.23
CA GLU A 18 2.45 -7.25 13.54
C GLU A 18 3.24 -5.96 13.73
N HIS A 19 2.88 -4.90 13.01
CA HIS A 19 3.72 -3.71 12.88
C HIS A 19 3.10 -2.41 13.39
N VAL A 20 1.81 -2.38 13.69
CA VAL A 20 1.14 -1.18 14.16
C VAL A 20 0.76 -1.33 15.64
N ASN A 21 1.21 -0.41 16.46
CA ASN A 21 0.95 -0.39 17.91
C ASN A 21 -0.31 0.40 18.25
N GLU A 22 -0.77 0.33 19.51
CA GLU A 22 -1.92 1.10 20.03
C GLU A 22 -1.69 2.61 19.87
N VAL A 23 -0.49 3.05 20.20
CA VAL A 23 -0.06 4.43 20.02
C VAL A 23 1.02 4.41 18.96
N THR A 24 0.84 5.21 17.92
CA THR A 24 1.80 5.29 16.84
C THR A 24 3.02 6.13 17.25
N GLU A 25 4.15 5.87 16.62
CA GLU A 25 5.38 6.63 16.88
C GLU A 25 5.39 8.01 16.22
N LYS A 26 4.40 8.30 15.38
CA LYS A 26 4.31 9.56 14.65
C LYS A 26 3.54 10.59 15.48
N LYS A 27 4.05 11.82 15.47
CA LYS A 27 3.37 12.94 16.13
C LYS A 27 2.72 13.84 15.07
N ASP A 28 1.57 14.43 15.44
CA ASP A 28 0.93 15.44 14.61
C ASP A 28 1.69 16.78 14.68
N ILE A 29 1.18 17.80 13.97
CA ILE A 29 1.81 19.13 13.93
C ILE A 29 1.83 19.84 15.29
N PHE A 30 1.03 19.38 16.25
CA PHE A 30 0.97 19.91 17.61
C PHE A 30 1.80 19.08 18.59
N GLY A 31 2.53 18.09 18.13
CA GLY A 31 3.37 17.22 18.95
C GLY A 31 2.62 16.15 19.71
N ARG A 32 1.36 15.88 19.36
CA ARG A 32 0.55 14.81 19.97
C ARG A 32 0.77 13.50 19.22
N ASP A 33 0.70 12.38 19.95
CA ASP A 33 0.77 11.06 19.35
C ASP A 33 -0.44 10.81 18.46
N VAL A 34 -0.19 10.24 17.28
CA VAL A 34 -1.26 9.80 16.38
C VAL A 34 -1.83 8.49 16.91
N THR A 35 -3.15 8.43 17.08
CA THR A 35 -3.85 7.28 17.64
C THR A 35 -4.74 6.62 16.60
N TYR A 36 -5.33 5.48 16.94
CA TYR A 36 -6.31 4.82 16.08
C TYR A 36 -7.54 5.69 15.81
N ASP A 37 -7.93 6.52 16.76
CA ASP A 37 -9.03 7.47 16.58
C ASP A 37 -8.74 8.47 15.46
N ASP A 38 -7.49 8.94 15.36
CA ASP A 38 -7.05 9.82 14.28
C ASP A 38 -7.14 9.13 12.90
N LEU A 39 -7.04 7.81 12.87
CA LEU A 39 -7.20 7.01 11.66
C LEU A 39 -8.65 6.62 11.38
N GLY A 40 -9.59 7.00 12.25
CA GLY A 40 -11.00 6.68 12.12
C GLY A 40 -11.41 5.34 12.72
N PHE A 41 -10.58 4.76 13.59
CA PHE A 41 -10.86 3.51 14.28
C PHE A 41 -10.86 3.73 15.80
N LYS A 42 -11.68 2.96 16.52
CA LYS A 42 -11.76 3.07 17.98
C LYS A 42 -10.55 2.47 18.68
N SER A 43 -9.99 1.42 18.10
CA SER A 43 -8.88 0.66 18.67
C SER A 43 -8.21 -0.19 17.58
N LYS A 44 -7.11 -0.83 17.92
CA LYS A 44 -6.47 -1.81 17.04
C LYS A 44 -7.41 -2.97 16.70
N SER A 45 -8.14 -3.47 17.69
CA SER A 45 -9.11 -4.55 17.49
C SER A 45 -10.22 -4.14 16.52
N ASP A 46 -10.73 -2.93 16.64
CA ASP A 46 -11.73 -2.38 15.72
C ASP A 46 -11.17 -2.26 14.29
N MET A 47 -9.98 -1.71 14.15
CA MET A 47 -9.29 -1.59 12.86
C MET A 47 -9.11 -2.96 12.19
N LEU A 48 -8.59 -3.95 12.93
CA LEU A 48 -8.40 -5.30 12.43
C LEU A 48 -9.70 -5.95 11.99
N SER A 49 -10.76 -5.76 12.76
CA SER A 49 -12.09 -6.31 12.45
C SER A 49 -12.65 -5.72 11.14
N GLN A 50 -12.50 -4.42 10.94
CA GLN A 50 -13.00 -3.75 9.74
C GLN A 50 -12.20 -4.09 8.50
N ILE A 51 -10.88 -4.15 8.61
CA ILE A 51 -9.97 -4.47 7.49
C ILE A 51 -10.21 -5.89 6.98
N LYS A 52 -10.51 -6.82 7.88
CA LYS A 52 -10.59 -8.25 7.56
C LYS A 52 -11.58 -8.57 6.44
N ASN A 53 -12.68 -7.84 6.37
CA ASN A 53 -13.80 -8.16 5.48
C ASN A 53 -14.16 -7.06 4.47
N ASP A 54 -13.48 -5.94 4.50
CA ASP A 54 -13.81 -4.80 3.65
C ASP A 54 -12.54 -4.27 2.96
N ALA A 55 -12.45 -4.51 1.65
CA ALA A 55 -11.30 -4.10 0.85
C ALA A 55 -11.16 -2.58 0.73
N ASP A 56 -12.27 -1.84 0.73
CA ASP A 56 -12.23 -0.39 0.66
C ASP A 56 -11.63 0.18 1.94
N ILE A 57 -12.00 -0.38 3.08
CA ILE A 57 -11.43 0.00 4.37
C ILE A 57 -9.96 -0.41 4.45
N ALA A 58 -9.61 -1.60 3.96
CA ALA A 58 -8.22 -2.06 3.92
C ALA A 58 -7.35 -1.14 3.07
N TYR A 59 -7.85 -0.73 1.90
CA TYR A 59 -7.16 0.22 1.04
C TYR A 59 -7.02 1.60 1.70
N TRP A 60 -8.09 2.10 2.29
CA TRP A 60 -8.07 3.37 3.00
C TRP A 60 -7.07 3.34 4.16
N ALA A 61 -7.05 2.26 4.94
CA ALA A 61 -6.10 2.08 6.03
C ALA A 61 -4.65 2.10 5.51
N LEU A 62 -4.37 1.43 4.38
CA LEU A 62 -3.05 1.44 3.77
C LEU A 62 -2.61 2.86 3.38
N THR A 63 -3.49 3.62 2.74
CA THR A 63 -3.19 4.99 2.33
C THR A 63 -2.96 5.91 3.54
N GLU A 64 -3.74 5.76 4.60
CA GLU A 64 -3.56 6.52 5.83
C GLU A 64 -2.25 6.18 6.53
N LEU A 65 -1.92 4.91 6.64
CA LEU A 65 -0.66 4.48 7.23
C LEU A 65 0.55 5.04 6.47
N LEU A 66 0.48 5.05 5.14
CA LEU A 66 1.52 5.64 4.31
C LEU A 66 1.59 7.17 4.46
N ALA A 67 0.44 7.84 4.45
CA ALA A 67 0.36 9.30 4.56
C ALA A 67 0.88 9.81 5.89
N TRP A 68 0.56 9.13 7.00
CA TRP A 68 1.04 9.48 8.32
C TRP A 68 2.46 8.99 8.58
N GLY A 69 3.03 8.14 7.72
CA GLY A 69 4.34 7.51 7.93
C GLY A 69 4.36 6.60 9.15
N LEU A 70 3.22 5.99 9.46
CA LEU A 70 3.07 5.08 10.60
C LEU A 70 3.78 3.77 10.32
N ALA A 71 4.14 3.06 11.38
CA ALA A 71 4.99 1.88 11.30
C ALA A 71 6.33 2.16 10.57
N LYS A 72 6.78 3.40 10.63
CA LYS A 72 8.04 3.87 10.06
C LYS A 72 8.14 3.55 8.56
N ASP A 73 9.29 3.02 8.17
CA ASP A 73 9.57 2.70 6.77
C ASP A 73 8.93 1.38 6.32
N TYR A 74 8.38 0.59 7.23
CA TYR A 74 7.81 -0.71 6.89
C TYR A 74 6.74 -0.65 5.81
N CYS A 75 5.87 0.37 5.87
CA CYS A 75 4.84 0.52 4.85
C CYS A 75 5.44 0.72 3.45
N ARG A 76 6.47 1.54 3.35
CA ARG A 76 7.11 1.80 2.06
C ARG A 76 7.90 0.60 1.57
N GLU A 77 8.62 -0.06 2.46
CA GLU A 77 9.41 -1.24 2.11
C GLU A 77 8.56 -2.45 1.73
N MET A 78 7.42 -2.64 2.42
CA MET A 78 6.59 -3.84 2.24
C MET A 78 5.53 -3.69 1.16
N PHE A 79 5.01 -2.48 0.95
CA PHE A 79 3.83 -2.30 0.10
C PHE A 79 4.07 -1.46 -1.14
N VAL A 80 4.96 -0.49 -1.13
CA VAL A 80 5.14 0.39 -2.29
C VAL A 80 6.21 -0.16 -3.23
N GLU A 81 5.79 -0.55 -4.43
CA GLU A 81 6.71 -0.97 -5.49
C GLU A 81 7.14 0.22 -6.35
N GLU A 82 6.19 1.06 -6.71
CA GLU A 82 6.45 2.24 -7.53
C GLU A 82 5.48 3.35 -7.18
N GLU A 83 5.96 4.58 -7.19
CA GLU A 83 5.15 5.75 -6.90
C GLU A 83 5.50 6.85 -7.90
N THR A 84 4.47 7.40 -8.56
CA THR A 84 4.60 8.50 -9.51
C THR A 84 3.56 9.58 -9.19
N ASP A 85 3.57 10.67 -9.93
CA ASP A 85 2.58 11.75 -9.75
C ASP A 85 1.16 11.32 -10.11
N THR A 86 0.99 10.26 -10.89
CA THR A 86 -0.32 9.82 -11.40
C THR A 86 -0.76 8.47 -10.90
N PHE A 87 0.12 7.68 -10.33
CA PHE A 87 -0.23 6.37 -9.79
C PHE A 87 0.74 5.90 -8.71
N THR A 88 0.26 4.94 -7.92
CA THR A 88 1.08 4.16 -6.99
C THR A 88 0.81 2.68 -7.26
N VAL A 89 1.87 1.88 -7.30
CA VAL A 89 1.77 0.43 -7.38
C VAL A 89 2.10 -0.16 -6.03
N PHE A 90 1.16 -0.91 -5.47
CA PHE A 90 1.34 -1.63 -4.21
C PHE A 90 1.70 -3.09 -4.49
N LYS A 91 2.65 -3.59 -3.72
CA LYS A 91 3.06 -5.00 -3.76
C LYS A 91 2.38 -5.74 -2.61
N LEU A 92 1.67 -6.82 -2.94
CA LEU A 92 0.99 -7.67 -1.98
C LEU A 92 1.54 -9.09 -2.07
N LYS A 93 1.65 -9.77 -0.94
CA LYS A 93 2.08 -11.16 -0.90
C LYS A 93 0.88 -12.09 -0.81
N ASP A 94 0.82 -13.07 -1.72
CA ASP A 94 -0.14 -14.16 -1.71
C ASP A 94 0.66 -15.47 -1.59
N GLY A 95 0.89 -15.90 -0.35
CA GLY A 95 1.86 -16.97 -0.10
C GLY A 95 3.27 -16.51 -0.46
N GLU A 96 3.92 -17.24 -1.36
CA GLU A 96 5.24 -16.87 -1.90
C GLU A 96 5.15 -16.02 -3.17
N MET A 97 3.94 -15.86 -3.72
CA MET A 97 3.69 -15.02 -4.89
C MET A 97 3.61 -13.55 -4.53
N GLU A 98 4.18 -12.72 -5.37
CA GLU A 98 4.00 -11.27 -5.31
C GLU A 98 2.95 -10.86 -6.34
N ARG A 99 1.95 -10.11 -5.88
CA ARG A 99 0.88 -9.58 -6.72
C ARG A 99 0.85 -8.06 -6.56
N TYR A 100 0.38 -7.38 -7.59
CA TYR A 100 0.47 -5.92 -7.65
C TYR A 100 -0.89 -5.29 -7.86
N LEU A 101 -1.13 -4.23 -7.12
CA LEU A 101 -2.35 -3.43 -7.19
C LEU A 101 -1.96 -2.01 -7.58
N ILE A 102 -2.47 -1.51 -8.69
CA ILE A 102 -2.25 -0.13 -9.09
C ILE A 102 -3.41 0.75 -8.64
N CYS A 103 -3.08 1.91 -8.10
CA CYS A 103 -4.02 2.98 -7.82
C CYS A 103 -3.69 4.14 -8.76
N ASN A 104 -4.58 4.41 -9.70
CA ASN A 104 -4.48 5.54 -10.61
C ASN A 104 -5.26 6.73 -10.06
N TYR A 105 -4.61 7.89 -10.01
CA TYR A 105 -5.24 9.13 -9.59
C TYR A 105 -4.95 10.26 -10.58
N GLU A 106 -5.11 9.95 -11.88
CA GLU A 106 -4.99 10.96 -12.92
C GLU A 106 -6.04 12.04 -12.77
N LEU A 107 -5.63 13.28 -13.03
CA LEU A 107 -6.50 14.45 -12.98
C LEU A 107 -7.71 14.27 -13.91
N HIS A 108 -8.91 14.64 -13.43
CA HIS A 108 -10.18 14.56 -14.16
C HIS A 108 -10.68 13.15 -14.45
N LYS A 109 -10.07 12.12 -13.84
CA LYS A 109 -10.56 10.74 -13.92
C LYS A 109 -10.89 10.22 -12.53
N PRO A 110 -11.86 9.31 -12.42
CA PRO A 110 -12.12 8.64 -11.13
C PRO A 110 -10.88 7.88 -10.67
N ILE A 111 -10.68 7.81 -9.36
CA ILE A 111 -9.63 6.98 -8.78
C ILE A 111 -9.97 5.53 -9.12
N GLU A 112 -9.03 4.84 -9.74
CA GLU A 112 -9.20 3.46 -10.18
C GLU A 112 -8.15 2.58 -9.49
N ILE A 113 -8.62 1.49 -8.90
CA ILE A 113 -7.77 0.51 -8.22
C ILE A 113 -8.00 -0.83 -8.90
N LYS A 114 -6.94 -1.43 -9.42
CA LYS A 114 -7.04 -2.73 -10.10
C LYS A 114 -5.74 -3.52 -9.99
N GLU A 115 -5.86 -4.83 -10.15
CA GLU A 115 -4.69 -5.70 -10.22
C GLU A 115 -3.94 -5.49 -11.54
N VAL A 116 -2.61 -5.45 -11.44
CA VAL A 116 -1.72 -5.34 -12.59
C VAL A 116 -0.63 -6.42 -12.49
N LYS A 117 -0.02 -6.71 -13.61
CA LYS A 117 1.06 -7.67 -13.71
C LYS A 117 2.36 -6.92 -13.97
N LYS A 118 3.40 -7.29 -13.22
CA LYS A 118 4.73 -6.77 -13.49
C LYS A 118 5.29 -7.40 -14.76
N VAL A 119 5.66 -6.57 -15.73
CA VAL A 119 6.23 -7.02 -17.00
C VAL A 119 7.61 -6.41 -17.15
N ILE A 120 8.61 -7.26 -17.32
CA ILE A 120 9.97 -6.82 -17.64
C ILE A 120 10.07 -6.77 -19.15
N LYS A 121 10.26 -5.58 -19.70
CA LYS A 121 10.46 -5.38 -21.14
C LYS A 121 11.94 -5.16 -21.41
N LEU A 122 12.45 -5.88 -22.39
CA LEU A 122 13.74 -5.55 -22.97
C LEU A 122 13.54 -4.30 -23.83
N VAL A 123 14.15 -3.21 -23.40
CA VAL A 123 14.16 -2.00 -24.19
C VAL A 123 15.30 -2.11 -25.18
N GLU A 124 14.95 -2.07 -26.47
CA GLU A 124 15.93 -2.04 -27.53
C GLU A 124 16.61 -0.68 -27.53
N VAL A 125 17.90 -0.66 -27.23
CA VAL A 125 18.70 0.56 -27.21
C VAL A 125 19.64 0.52 -28.41
N ASN A 126 19.60 1.57 -29.22
CA ASN A 126 20.53 1.71 -30.31
C ASN A 126 21.95 1.91 -29.78
N THR A 127 22.85 1.06 -30.19
CA THR A 127 24.27 1.18 -29.89
C THR A 127 25.06 1.41 -31.20
N TRP A 128 26.18 2.05 -31.06
CA TRP A 128 27.01 2.39 -32.20
C TRP A 128 28.37 1.68 -32.09
N GLU A 129 28.69 0.91 -33.09
CA GLU A 129 29.96 0.18 -33.15
C GLU A 129 30.84 0.70 -34.29
N ASN A 130 32.16 0.59 -34.11
CA ASN A 130 33.11 0.95 -35.15
C ASN A 130 33.01 -0.03 -36.31
N MET A 131 33.12 0.49 -37.51
CA MET A 131 33.07 -0.29 -38.76
C MET A 131 34.33 -1.08 -39.06
N ALA A 132 35.37 -0.88 -38.33
CA ALA A 132 36.64 -1.55 -38.59
C ALA A 132 36.70 -3.00 -38.13
#